data_8eaf958a8fcea967e024c371a59aa78e
#
_entry.id   8eaf958a8fcea967e024c371a59aa78e
#
_cell.length_a   1.000
_cell.length_b   1.000
_cell.length_c   1.000
_cell.angle_alpha   90.00
_cell.angle_beta   90.00
_cell.angle_gamma   90.00
#
_symmetry.space_group_name_H-M   'P 1'
#
loop_
_entity.id
_entity.type
_entity.pdbx_description
1 polymer ?
#
loop_
_entity_poly.entity_id
_entity_poly.type
_entity_poly.pdbx_seq_one_letter_code
_entity_poly.pdbx_strand_id
1 'polypeptide(L)'
;TAHSQSLFEGTGEREDWLGTYYQGKKMGFTKSVTRWGPDGLVMDSTVFFKIRSKSVDQSTTIKQTTRLDLDYRLLSFSLLQEISGHRQQVEGTLKGNELRYRTKSRGYDKEKTVEFTSTTVPSSTFLLNLISDGLRVGQKGELPLFVEPMQLMVDLQYEVLRKETLQ
;
A
#
# COMPACT_ATOMS: atom_id res chain seq x y z
N THR A 1 -28.32 -3.35 5.23
CA THR A 1 -27.43 -2.36 4.60
C THR A 1 -26.76 -1.59 5.73
N ALA A 2 -25.61 -2.05 6.20
CA ALA A 2 -24.78 -1.28 7.12
C ALA A 2 -24.17 -0.14 6.30
N HIS A 3 -24.52 1.10 6.62
CA HIS A 3 -23.76 2.25 6.12
C HIS A 3 -22.37 2.14 6.72
N SER A 4 -21.37 1.84 5.91
CA SER A 4 -19.98 2.06 6.29
C SER A 4 -19.86 3.57 6.53
N GLN A 5 -19.60 3.97 7.78
CA GLN A 5 -19.24 5.35 8.04
C GLN A 5 -17.96 5.61 7.26
N SER A 6 -17.99 6.58 6.35
CA SER A 6 -16.79 7.00 5.64
C SER A 6 -15.72 7.38 6.68
N LEU A 7 -14.54 6.77 6.59
CA LEU A 7 -13.40 7.12 7.45
C LEU A 7 -12.95 8.56 7.26
N PHE A 8 -13.35 9.15 6.12
CA PHE A 8 -12.94 10.47 5.68
C PHE A 8 -14.18 11.26 5.25
N GLU A 9 -14.61 12.20 6.10
CA GLU A 9 -15.71 13.08 5.80
C GLU A 9 -15.21 14.46 5.37
N GLY A 10 -15.87 15.06 4.37
CA GLY A 10 -15.50 16.37 3.83
C GLY A 10 -14.16 16.39 3.12
N THR A 11 -13.31 17.34 3.47
CA THR A 11 -11.93 17.46 2.97
C THR A 11 -10.96 17.48 4.13
N GLY A 12 -9.78 16.89 3.96
CA GLY A 12 -8.78 16.88 5.03
C GLY A 12 -7.47 16.20 4.64
N GLU A 13 -6.58 16.19 5.64
CA GLU A 13 -5.27 15.54 5.55
C GLU A 13 -4.95 14.86 6.87
N ARG A 14 -4.30 13.70 6.80
CA ARG A 14 -3.81 12.94 7.93
C ARG A 14 -2.40 12.44 7.65
N GLU A 15 -1.52 12.58 8.64
CA GLU A 15 -0.17 12.01 8.61
C GLU A 15 -0.05 10.88 9.64
N ASP A 16 0.47 9.74 9.21
CA ASP A 16 0.70 8.57 10.04
C ASP A 16 2.16 8.13 9.96
N TRP A 17 2.71 7.70 11.11
CA TRP A 17 4.06 7.14 11.22
C TRP A 17 4.01 5.76 11.85
N LEU A 18 4.60 4.78 11.18
CA LEU A 18 4.70 3.40 11.65
C LEU A 18 6.16 2.98 11.73
N GLY A 19 6.55 2.34 12.83
CA GLY A 19 7.86 1.71 12.97
C GLY A 19 7.85 0.29 12.42
N THR A 20 8.88 -0.06 11.64
CA THR A 20 9.11 -1.44 11.18
C THR A 20 10.12 -2.11 12.10
N TYR A 21 9.72 -3.23 12.72
CA TYR A 21 10.55 -3.98 13.67
C TYR A 21 10.72 -5.42 13.21
N TYR A 22 11.91 -5.98 13.44
CA TYR A 22 12.19 -7.39 13.24
C TYR A 22 12.96 -7.91 14.46
N GLN A 23 12.47 -8.96 15.11
CA GLN A 23 13.03 -9.53 16.34
C GLN A 23 13.30 -8.46 17.42
N GLY A 24 12.35 -7.55 17.64
CA GLY A 24 12.44 -6.47 18.62
C GLY A 24 13.37 -5.30 18.26
N LYS A 25 14.05 -5.35 17.11
CA LYS A 25 14.92 -4.27 16.64
C LYS A 25 14.22 -3.43 15.58
N LYS A 26 14.29 -2.10 15.74
CA LYS A 26 13.76 -1.18 14.73
C LYS A 26 14.63 -1.25 13.47
N MET A 27 14.01 -1.62 12.36
CA MET A 27 14.64 -1.74 11.04
C MET A 27 14.36 -0.54 10.15
N GLY A 28 13.28 0.19 10.42
CA GLY A 28 12.87 1.28 9.56
C GLY A 28 11.57 1.95 10.01
N PHE A 29 10.96 2.66 9.08
CA PHE A 29 9.69 3.34 9.28
C PHE A 29 8.89 3.42 7.98
N THR A 30 7.60 3.64 8.14
CA THR A 30 6.69 4.10 7.08
C THR A 30 6.09 5.43 7.52
N LYS A 31 6.17 6.43 6.65
CA LYS A 31 5.42 7.68 6.75
C LYS A 31 4.34 7.67 5.68
N SER A 32 3.11 7.98 6.02
CA SER A 32 2.00 8.13 5.07
C SER A 32 1.30 9.46 5.30
N VAL A 33 1.00 10.16 4.22
CA VAL A 33 0.15 11.36 4.22
C VAL A 33 -1.05 11.07 3.33
N THR A 34 -2.23 11.01 3.91
CA THR A 34 -3.49 10.79 3.20
C THR A 34 -4.26 12.09 3.12
N ARG A 35 -4.59 12.52 1.91
CA ARG A 35 -5.47 13.67 1.63
C ARG A 35 -6.75 13.17 0.99
N TRP A 36 -7.86 13.75 1.38
CA TRP A 36 -9.17 13.38 0.83
C TRP A 36 -10.02 14.60 0.51
N GLY A 37 -10.90 14.42 -0.45
CA GLY A 37 -11.78 15.46 -0.95
C GLY A 37 -12.88 14.90 -1.86
N PRO A 38 -13.60 15.75 -2.58
CA PRO A 38 -14.73 15.34 -3.42
C PRO A 38 -14.35 14.39 -4.55
N ASP A 39 -13.08 14.38 -4.97
CA ASP A 39 -12.60 13.57 -6.09
C ASP A 39 -11.98 12.23 -5.64
N GLY A 40 -11.99 11.90 -4.34
CA GLY A 40 -11.42 10.68 -3.78
C GLY A 40 -10.24 10.95 -2.83
N LEU A 41 -9.30 10.00 -2.76
CA LEU A 41 -8.17 10.02 -1.86
C LEU A 41 -6.84 9.99 -2.63
N VAL A 42 -5.86 10.72 -2.08
CA VAL A 42 -4.45 10.64 -2.51
C VAL A 42 -3.63 10.28 -1.28
N MET A 43 -2.89 9.19 -1.36
CA MET A 43 -1.99 8.75 -0.31
C MET A 43 -0.55 8.79 -0.80
N ASP A 44 0.27 9.62 -0.17
CA ASP A 44 1.72 9.66 -0.36
C ASP A 44 2.39 8.89 0.77
N SER A 45 3.17 7.89 0.43
CA SER A 45 3.89 7.08 1.41
C SER A 45 5.39 7.05 1.14
N THR A 46 6.16 7.02 2.21
CA THR A 46 7.60 6.76 2.20
C THR A 46 7.89 5.62 3.14
N VAL A 47 8.43 4.54 2.60
CA VAL A 47 8.89 3.39 3.36
C VAL A 47 10.42 3.38 3.33
N PHE A 48 11.02 3.30 4.50
CA PHE A 48 12.47 3.11 4.63
C PHE A 48 12.74 1.95 5.55
N PHE A 49 13.62 1.05 5.13
CA PHE A 49 14.17 0.05 6.02
C PHE A 49 15.61 -0.31 5.67
N LYS A 50 16.35 -0.74 6.67
CA LYS A 50 17.74 -1.15 6.56
C LYS A 50 17.95 -2.51 7.22
N ILE A 51 18.49 -3.45 6.45
CA ILE A 51 18.87 -4.76 6.92
C ILE A 51 20.39 -4.78 7.06
N ARG A 52 20.86 -5.11 8.27
CA ARG A 52 22.28 -5.33 8.55
C ARG A 52 22.49 -6.73 9.09
N SER A 53 23.31 -7.50 8.42
CA SER A 53 23.81 -8.78 8.89
C SER A 53 25.33 -8.86 8.63
N LYS A 54 25.97 -9.95 9.07
CA LYS A 54 27.43 -10.13 8.82
C LYS A 54 27.81 -10.06 7.34
N SER A 55 26.90 -10.40 6.44
CA SER A 55 27.13 -10.50 4.99
C SER A 55 26.27 -9.53 4.15
N VAL A 56 25.33 -8.81 4.75
CA VAL A 56 24.39 -7.94 4.02
C VAL A 56 24.26 -6.59 4.75
N ASP A 57 24.55 -5.51 4.07
CA ASP A 57 24.16 -4.15 4.47
C ASP A 57 23.34 -3.56 3.32
N GLN A 58 22.02 -3.63 3.43
CA GLN A 58 21.09 -3.22 2.39
C GLN A 58 20.10 -2.21 2.94
N SER A 59 19.97 -1.09 2.26
CA SER A 59 18.90 -0.11 2.50
C SER A 59 17.90 -0.14 1.35
N THR A 60 16.63 0.02 1.71
CA THR A 60 15.52 0.16 0.76
C THR A 60 14.73 1.40 1.09
N THR A 61 14.48 2.21 0.08
CA THR A 61 13.56 3.34 0.15
C THR A 61 12.50 3.17 -0.92
N ILE A 62 11.23 3.28 -0.55
CA ILE A 62 10.10 3.28 -1.47
C ILE A 62 9.33 4.57 -1.24
N LYS A 63 9.13 5.35 -2.30
CA LYS A 63 8.24 6.50 -2.32
C LYS A 63 7.11 6.19 -3.28
N GLN A 64 5.88 6.30 -2.81
CA GLN A 64 4.70 5.93 -3.58
C GLN A 64 3.60 6.96 -3.39
N THR A 65 2.95 7.31 -4.49
CA THR A 65 1.67 8.04 -4.51
C THR A 65 0.61 7.09 -5.04
N THR A 66 -0.48 6.90 -4.29
CA THR A 66 -1.64 6.09 -4.67
C THR A 66 -2.87 6.99 -4.72
N ARG A 67 -3.65 6.90 -5.78
CA ARG A 67 -4.92 7.60 -5.96
C ARG A 67 -6.07 6.61 -5.95
N LEU A 68 -7.07 6.89 -5.12
CA LEU A 68 -8.27 6.09 -4.95
C LEU A 68 -9.49 6.94 -5.26
N ASP A 69 -10.57 6.31 -5.72
CA ASP A 69 -11.88 6.93 -5.77
C ASP A 69 -12.55 6.99 -4.38
N LEU A 70 -13.80 7.47 -4.33
CA LEU A 70 -14.56 7.58 -3.08
C LEU A 70 -14.97 6.24 -2.47
N ASP A 71 -14.93 5.16 -3.26
CA ASP A 71 -15.18 3.78 -2.82
C ASP A 71 -13.87 3.05 -2.46
N TYR A 72 -12.76 3.81 -2.30
CA TYR A 72 -11.41 3.29 -2.02
C TYR A 72 -10.83 2.36 -3.10
N ARG A 73 -11.37 2.39 -4.32
CA ARG A 73 -10.83 1.62 -5.44
C ARG A 73 -9.64 2.34 -6.05
N LEU A 74 -8.66 1.56 -6.49
CA LEU A 74 -7.47 2.09 -7.15
C LEU A 74 -7.86 2.83 -8.45
N LEU A 75 -7.35 4.04 -8.62
CA LEU A 75 -7.35 4.78 -9.89
C LEU A 75 -5.98 4.70 -10.56
N SER A 76 -4.94 5.03 -9.80
CA SER A 76 -3.57 5.00 -10.30
C SER A 76 -2.57 4.95 -9.14
N PHE A 77 -1.34 4.53 -9.45
CA PHE A 77 -0.21 4.68 -8.54
C PHE A 77 1.06 5.05 -9.31
N SER A 78 1.97 5.71 -8.61
CA SER A 78 3.36 5.87 -9.04
C SER A 78 4.28 5.53 -7.87
N LEU A 79 5.36 4.81 -8.16
CA LEU A 79 6.28 4.27 -7.18
C LEU A 79 7.71 4.47 -7.65
N LEU A 80 8.55 4.99 -6.77
CA LEU A 80 10.00 5.01 -6.93
C LEU A 80 10.62 4.17 -5.82
N GLN A 81 11.29 3.11 -6.21
CA GLN A 81 12.01 2.22 -5.31
C GLN A 81 13.51 2.37 -5.52
N GLU A 82 14.25 2.46 -4.43
CA GLU A 82 15.71 2.43 -4.42
C GLU A 82 16.19 1.34 -3.46
N ILE A 83 16.94 0.39 -3.99
CA ILE A 83 17.53 -0.72 -3.22
C ILE A 83 19.04 -0.67 -3.42
N SER A 84 19.79 -0.30 -2.38
CA SER A 84 21.26 -0.22 -2.43
C SER A 84 21.81 0.52 -3.66
N GLY A 85 21.17 1.68 -4.00
CA GLY A 85 21.56 2.53 -5.14
C GLY A 85 20.95 2.12 -6.49
N HIS A 86 20.26 0.99 -6.58
CA HIS A 86 19.50 0.61 -7.78
C HIS A 86 18.10 1.21 -7.74
N ARG A 87 17.75 1.98 -8.78
CA ARG A 87 16.45 2.64 -8.90
C ARG A 87 15.53 1.90 -9.85
N GLN A 88 14.26 1.77 -9.42
CA GLN A 88 13.17 1.28 -10.23
C GLN A 88 11.97 2.23 -10.06
N GLN A 89 11.33 2.57 -11.15
CA GLN A 89 10.10 3.33 -11.20
C GLN A 89 8.98 2.43 -11.74
N VAL A 90 7.82 2.46 -11.11
CA VAL A 90 6.62 1.77 -11.57
C VAL A 90 5.47 2.76 -11.56
N GLU A 91 4.74 2.83 -12.66
CA GLU A 91 3.54 3.65 -12.79
C GLU A 91 2.40 2.78 -13.30
N GLY A 92 1.24 2.85 -12.67
CA GLY A 92 0.08 2.05 -13.01
C GLY A 92 -1.21 2.85 -13.04
N THR A 93 -2.13 2.45 -13.92
CA THR A 93 -3.47 3.02 -14.04
C THR A 93 -4.47 1.90 -14.22
N LEU A 94 -5.54 1.93 -13.43
CA LEU A 94 -6.65 0.99 -13.53
C LEU A 94 -7.70 1.54 -14.50
N LYS A 95 -8.13 0.70 -15.45
CA LYS A 95 -9.26 0.96 -16.34
C LYS A 95 -10.18 -0.26 -16.37
N GLY A 96 -11.38 -0.09 -15.83
CA GLY A 96 -12.28 -1.24 -15.62
C GLY A 96 -11.65 -2.25 -14.66
N ASN A 97 -11.40 -3.46 -15.15
CA ASN A 97 -10.74 -4.54 -14.40
C ASN A 97 -9.32 -4.82 -14.88
N GLU A 98 -8.72 -3.92 -15.63
CA GLU A 98 -7.36 -4.07 -16.13
C GLU A 98 -6.44 -3.03 -15.52
N LEU A 99 -5.46 -3.48 -14.73
CA LEU A 99 -4.36 -2.64 -14.26
C LEU A 99 -3.23 -2.72 -15.28
N ARG A 100 -3.02 -1.61 -15.99
CA ARG A 100 -1.87 -1.45 -16.89
C ARG A 100 -0.78 -0.70 -16.16
N TYR A 101 0.42 -1.26 -16.12
CA TYR A 101 1.56 -0.63 -15.47
C TYR A 101 2.83 -0.73 -16.29
N ARG A 102 3.69 0.28 -16.13
CA ARG A 102 5.00 0.36 -16.77
C ARG A 102 6.09 0.38 -15.72
N THR A 103 7.10 -0.46 -15.92
CA THR A 103 8.28 -0.55 -15.06
C THR A 103 9.51 -0.06 -15.79
N LYS A 104 10.22 0.88 -15.19
CA LYS A 104 11.47 1.43 -15.69
C LYS A 104 12.58 1.24 -14.67
N SER A 105 13.72 0.70 -15.12
CA SER A 105 14.97 0.66 -14.38
C SER A 105 16.15 0.70 -15.38
N ARG A 106 17.38 0.66 -14.89
CA ARG A 106 18.56 0.71 -15.79
C ARG A 106 18.51 -0.48 -16.78
N GLY A 107 18.36 -0.16 -18.08
CA GLY A 107 18.30 -1.16 -19.15
C GLY A 107 16.99 -1.96 -19.25
N TYR A 108 15.95 -1.56 -18.49
CA TYR A 108 14.65 -2.23 -18.51
C TYR A 108 13.54 -1.20 -18.59
N ASP A 109 12.66 -1.34 -19.58
CA ASP A 109 11.46 -0.54 -19.77
C ASP A 109 10.38 -1.44 -20.37
N LYS A 110 9.40 -1.83 -19.56
CA LYS A 110 8.33 -2.74 -20.00
C LYS A 110 6.98 -2.32 -19.44
N GLU A 111 5.97 -2.52 -20.26
CA GLU A 111 4.56 -2.39 -19.89
C GLU A 111 3.93 -3.78 -19.74
N LYS A 112 3.08 -3.92 -18.75
CA LYS A 112 2.29 -5.14 -18.48
C LYS A 112 0.86 -4.76 -18.14
N THR A 113 -0.03 -5.71 -18.37
CA THR A 113 -1.43 -5.63 -17.95
C THR A 113 -1.75 -6.85 -17.09
N VAL A 114 -2.43 -6.64 -15.98
CA VAL A 114 -2.91 -7.71 -15.10
C VAL A 114 -4.39 -7.49 -14.81
N GLU A 115 -5.11 -8.59 -14.59
CA GLU A 115 -6.47 -8.51 -14.11
C GLU A 115 -6.51 -7.95 -12.69
N PHE A 116 -7.37 -6.98 -12.46
CA PHE A 116 -7.55 -6.31 -11.19
C PHE A 116 -9.04 -6.23 -10.89
N THR A 117 -9.55 -7.24 -10.22
CA THR A 117 -10.98 -7.37 -9.93
C THR A 117 -11.43 -6.36 -8.88
N SER A 118 -12.74 -6.25 -8.66
CA SER A 118 -13.31 -5.37 -7.62
C SER A 118 -12.91 -5.75 -6.20
N THR A 119 -12.43 -6.98 -6.00
CA THR A 119 -11.94 -7.50 -4.69
C THR A 119 -10.44 -7.36 -4.53
N THR A 120 -9.70 -7.05 -5.60
CA THR A 120 -8.25 -6.88 -5.53
C THR A 120 -7.90 -5.55 -4.87
N VAL A 121 -6.96 -5.57 -3.93
CA VAL A 121 -6.54 -4.40 -3.16
C VAL A 121 -5.06 -4.12 -3.40
N PRO A 122 -4.63 -2.85 -3.59
CA PRO A 122 -3.23 -2.50 -3.59
C PRO A 122 -2.60 -2.71 -2.20
N SER A 123 -1.37 -3.21 -2.13
CA SER A 123 -0.69 -3.44 -0.85
C SER A 123 -0.50 -2.15 -0.03
N SER A 124 -0.34 -1.02 -0.71
CA SER A 124 -0.22 0.29 -0.07
C SER A 124 -1.47 0.74 0.69
N THR A 125 -2.64 0.20 0.34
CA THR A 125 -3.93 0.63 0.89
C THR A 125 -4.70 -0.47 1.62
N PHE A 126 -4.10 -1.67 1.79
CA PHE A 126 -4.83 -2.80 2.33
C PHE A 126 -5.37 -2.55 3.75
N LEU A 127 -4.60 -1.87 4.63
CA LEU A 127 -5.07 -1.52 5.97
C LEU A 127 -6.26 -0.56 5.93
N LEU A 128 -6.26 0.41 5.01
CA LEU A 128 -7.38 1.32 4.82
C LEU A 128 -8.65 0.55 4.44
N ASN A 129 -8.53 -0.39 3.51
CA ASN A 129 -9.66 -1.24 3.10
C ASN A 129 -10.17 -2.10 4.25
N LEU A 130 -9.29 -2.73 5.03
CA LEU A 130 -9.70 -3.52 6.19
C LEU A 130 -10.42 -2.70 7.26
N ILE A 131 -9.94 -1.47 7.54
CA ILE A 131 -10.55 -0.60 8.54
C ILE A 131 -11.89 -0.06 8.05
N SER A 132 -12.03 0.27 6.78
CA SER A 132 -13.30 0.76 6.19
C SER A 132 -14.42 -0.28 6.29
N ASP A 133 -14.09 -1.57 6.21
CA ASP A 133 -15.04 -2.67 6.36
C ASP A 133 -15.44 -2.95 7.83
N GLY A 134 -14.78 -2.28 8.78
CA GLY A 134 -15.04 -2.43 10.22
C GLY A 134 -14.49 -3.73 10.78
N LEU A 135 -13.24 -3.70 11.28
CA LEU A 135 -12.57 -4.85 11.88
C LEU A 135 -13.27 -5.34 13.17
N ARG A 136 -13.48 -6.66 13.27
CA ARG A 136 -14.03 -7.33 14.46
C ARG A 136 -13.05 -8.39 14.96
N VAL A 137 -12.87 -8.46 16.27
CA VAL A 137 -12.04 -9.52 16.89
C VAL A 137 -12.59 -10.90 16.50
N GLY A 138 -11.69 -11.79 16.07
CA GLY A 138 -12.02 -13.12 15.54
C GLY A 138 -12.36 -13.14 14.05
N GLN A 139 -12.47 -11.99 13.40
CA GLN A 139 -12.68 -11.92 11.95
C GLN A 139 -11.47 -12.49 11.22
N LYS A 140 -11.75 -13.39 10.29
CA LYS A 140 -10.78 -13.94 9.36
C LYS A 140 -11.20 -13.61 7.94
N GLY A 141 -10.25 -13.44 7.07
CA GLY A 141 -10.52 -13.20 5.66
C GLY A 141 -9.34 -13.51 4.77
N GLU A 142 -9.63 -13.52 3.50
CA GLU A 142 -8.66 -13.66 2.41
C GLU A 142 -8.97 -12.61 1.36
N LEU A 143 -7.95 -11.97 0.83
CA LEU A 143 -8.12 -11.01 -0.24
C LEU A 143 -6.94 -11.06 -1.21
N PRO A 144 -7.19 -10.92 -2.53
CA PRO A 144 -6.14 -10.80 -3.52
C PRO A 144 -5.48 -9.42 -3.38
N LEU A 145 -4.17 -9.44 -3.18
CA LEU A 145 -3.35 -8.25 -2.97
C LEU A 145 -2.41 -8.05 -4.15
N PHE A 146 -2.43 -6.87 -4.75
CA PHE A 146 -1.40 -6.47 -5.69
C PHE A 146 -0.27 -5.77 -4.93
N VAL A 147 0.92 -6.38 -4.93
CA VAL A 147 2.11 -5.84 -4.27
C VAL A 147 2.88 -4.98 -5.26
N GLU A 148 2.65 -3.67 -5.26
CA GLU A 148 3.13 -2.73 -6.27
C GLU A 148 4.66 -2.73 -6.42
N PRO A 149 5.48 -2.74 -5.34
CA PRO A 149 6.94 -2.77 -5.47
C PRO A 149 7.47 -4.05 -6.12
N MET A 150 6.77 -5.15 -5.96
CA MET A 150 7.15 -6.47 -6.50
C MET A 150 6.42 -6.81 -7.80
N GLN A 151 5.35 -6.07 -8.12
CA GLN A 151 4.45 -6.28 -9.28
C GLN A 151 3.89 -7.71 -9.31
N LEU A 152 3.48 -8.20 -8.14
CA LEU A 152 2.95 -9.54 -7.93
C LEU A 152 1.54 -9.49 -7.37
N MET A 153 0.72 -10.44 -7.80
CA MET A 153 -0.55 -10.79 -7.15
C MET A 153 -0.27 -11.85 -6.09
N VAL A 154 -0.78 -11.63 -4.88
CA VAL A 154 -0.69 -12.61 -3.77
C VAL A 154 -2.04 -12.70 -3.07
N ASP A 155 -2.37 -13.88 -2.54
CA ASP A 155 -3.54 -14.05 -1.69
C ASP A 155 -3.12 -13.83 -0.24
N LEU A 156 -3.63 -12.74 0.37
CA LEU A 156 -3.37 -12.39 1.75
C LEU A 156 -4.45 -12.99 2.65
N GLN A 157 -4.05 -13.82 3.60
CA GLN A 157 -4.91 -14.27 4.69
C GLN A 157 -4.68 -13.42 5.94
N TYR A 158 -5.74 -13.03 6.62
CA TYR A 158 -5.64 -12.25 7.85
C TYR A 158 -6.58 -12.76 8.93
N GLU A 159 -6.22 -12.50 10.18
CA GLU A 159 -7.04 -12.72 11.37
C GLU A 159 -6.90 -11.55 12.33
N VAL A 160 -8.03 -11.02 12.82
CA VAL A 160 -8.08 -9.96 13.83
C VAL A 160 -8.04 -10.60 15.21
N LEU A 161 -6.88 -10.60 15.86
CA LEU A 161 -6.67 -11.32 17.11
C LEU A 161 -7.26 -10.59 18.32
N ARG A 162 -7.02 -9.28 18.44
CA ARG A 162 -7.45 -8.50 19.60
C ARG A 162 -7.51 -7.01 19.30
N LYS A 163 -8.20 -6.26 20.16
CA LYS A 163 -8.17 -4.80 20.21
C LYS A 163 -7.20 -4.38 21.32
N GLU A 164 -6.28 -3.48 21.02
CA GLU A 164 -5.36 -2.90 21.99
C GLU A 164 -5.61 -1.39 22.10
N THR A 165 -5.47 -0.84 23.30
CA THR A 165 -5.44 0.60 23.52
C THR A 165 -3.98 1.00 23.63
N LEU A 166 -3.50 1.82 22.72
CA LEU A 166 -2.16 2.39 22.81
C LEU A 166 -2.17 3.50 23.87
N GLN A 167 -1.25 3.43 24.80
CA GLN A 167 -1.01 4.45 25.82
C GLN A 167 -0.02 5.48 25.29
#